data_f03558fd2a5f0ae179d1fdbf4339ce26
#
_entry.id   f03558fd2a5f0ae179d1fdbf4339ce26
#
_cell.length_a   1.000
_cell.length_b   1.000
_cell.length_c   1.000
_cell.angle_alpha   90.00
_cell.angle_beta   90.00
_cell.angle_gamma   90.00
#
_symmetry.space_group_name_H-M   'P 1'
#
loop_
_entity.id
_entity.type
_entity.pdbx_description
1 polymer ?
#
loop_
_entity_poly.entity_id
_entity_poly.type
_entity_poly.pdbx_seq_one_letter_code
_entity_poly.pdbx_strand_id
1 'polypeptide(L)'
;MKIIPLKEGNFSVNAQKEFVLLENAGISSGLKMAIQPFLIITGQDYILLDAGIGWKQNNTQKIFQQLAEAGIKPEQISKILLSHLHKDHISGLVNRTPEGMELNFPGAQIYLQEREYNFALTKVGAPSYDLDILRFVTQHSKLV
;
A
#
# COMPACT_ATOMS: atom_id res chain seq x y z
N MET A 1 0.81 -10.60 20.93
CA MET A 1 0.49 -10.14 19.57
C MET A 1 -0.46 -8.95 19.66
N LYS A 2 -0.21 -7.89 18.90
CA LYS A 2 -1.05 -6.70 18.81
C LYS A 2 -1.34 -6.41 17.34
N ILE A 3 -2.57 -6.01 17.01
CA ILE A 3 -2.96 -5.62 15.64
C ILE A 3 -3.45 -4.18 15.70
N ILE A 4 -2.89 -3.32 14.85
CA ILE A 4 -3.21 -1.90 14.78
C ILE A 4 -3.70 -1.59 13.36
N PRO A 5 -4.92 -1.06 13.18
CA PRO A 5 -5.36 -0.58 11.88
C PRO A 5 -4.63 0.72 11.51
N LEU A 6 -4.10 0.78 10.30
CA LEU A 6 -3.41 1.96 9.74
C LEU A 6 -4.30 2.57 8.65
N LYS A 7 -5.39 3.21 9.07
CA LYS A 7 -6.37 3.74 8.13
C LYS A 7 -5.85 4.97 7.40
N GLU A 8 -5.67 4.89 6.08
CA GLU A 8 -5.30 6.03 5.25
C GLU A 8 -6.47 7.01 5.07
N GLY A 9 -7.69 6.51 4.93
CA GLY A 9 -8.88 7.35 4.79
C GLY A 9 -10.10 6.60 4.28
N ASN A 10 -11.19 7.36 4.14
CA ASN A 10 -12.37 6.95 3.39
C ASN A 10 -12.37 7.67 2.05
N PHE A 11 -12.59 6.93 0.97
CA PHE A 11 -12.47 7.42 -0.39
C PHE A 11 -13.75 7.17 -1.18
N SER A 12 -14.01 8.08 -2.12
CA SER A 12 -14.85 7.81 -3.29
C SER A 12 -13.97 7.36 -4.44
N VAL A 13 -14.37 6.31 -5.14
CA VAL A 13 -13.60 5.68 -6.22
C VAL A 13 -14.46 5.58 -7.46
N ASN A 14 -14.04 6.20 -8.56
CA ASN A 14 -14.75 6.15 -9.83
C ASN A 14 -14.42 4.88 -10.66
N ALA A 15 -14.97 4.76 -11.85
CA ALA A 15 -14.71 3.63 -12.75
C ALA A 15 -13.26 3.55 -13.22
N GLN A 16 -12.54 4.67 -13.29
CA GLN A 16 -11.12 4.77 -13.65
C GLN A 16 -10.21 4.46 -12.46
N LYS A 17 -10.80 4.08 -11.30
CA LYS A 17 -10.08 3.81 -10.06
C LYS A 17 -9.27 5.03 -9.58
N GLU A 18 -9.82 6.22 -9.75
CA GLU A 18 -9.30 7.43 -9.12
C GLU A 18 -9.89 7.55 -7.72
N PHE A 19 -9.02 7.82 -6.75
CA PHE A 19 -9.36 7.88 -5.33
C PHE A 19 -9.39 9.34 -4.86
N VAL A 20 -10.54 9.77 -4.35
CA VAL A 20 -10.72 11.10 -3.76
C VAL A 20 -11.23 10.94 -2.34
N LEU A 21 -10.64 11.65 -1.36
CA LEU A 21 -11.15 11.62 0.01
C LEU A 21 -12.63 12.00 0.03
N LEU A 22 -13.46 11.25 0.78
CA LEU A 22 -14.90 11.48 0.84
C LEU A 22 -15.27 12.88 1.30
N GLU A 23 -14.49 13.46 2.22
CA GLU A 23 -14.67 14.83 2.69
C GLU A 23 -14.48 15.89 1.59
N ASN A 24 -13.74 15.57 0.53
CA ASN A 24 -13.43 16.43 -0.61
C ASN A 24 -14.22 16.07 -1.87
N ALA A 25 -14.98 14.98 -1.85
CA ALA A 25 -15.62 14.43 -3.06
C ALA A 25 -16.94 15.11 -3.44
N GLY A 26 -17.50 15.97 -2.60
CA GLY A 26 -18.81 16.57 -2.81
C GLY A 26 -19.90 15.50 -2.93
N ILE A 27 -20.85 15.68 -3.87
CA ILE A 27 -21.84 14.66 -4.23
C ILE A 27 -21.17 13.68 -5.20
N SER A 28 -20.48 12.68 -4.66
CA SER A 28 -19.77 11.68 -5.45
C SER A 28 -20.65 10.46 -5.72
N SER A 29 -20.72 10.05 -6.98
CA SER A 29 -21.41 8.83 -7.45
C SER A 29 -20.54 7.58 -7.42
N GLY A 30 -19.29 7.68 -6.96
CA GLY A 30 -18.34 6.57 -6.94
C GLY A 30 -18.58 5.55 -5.80
N LEU A 31 -17.88 4.43 -5.90
CA LEU A 31 -17.83 3.45 -4.82
C LEU A 31 -17.18 4.07 -3.59
N LYS A 32 -17.83 3.95 -2.44
CA LYS A 32 -17.27 4.40 -1.15
C LYS A 32 -16.50 3.26 -0.51
N MET A 33 -15.24 3.50 -0.16
CA MET A 33 -14.40 2.49 0.49
C MET A 33 -13.39 3.10 1.44
N ALA A 34 -13.01 2.34 2.46
CA ALA A 34 -11.89 2.66 3.33
C ALA A 34 -10.63 1.95 2.79
N ILE A 35 -9.48 2.63 2.86
CA ILE A 35 -8.18 2.01 2.66
C ILE A 35 -7.51 1.90 4.02
N GLN A 36 -7.25 0.67 4.44
CA GLN A 36 -6.82 0.39 5.81
C GLN A 36 -5.87 -0.83 5.86
N PRO A 37 -4.56 -0.62 5.65
CA PRO A 37 -3.54 -1.60 6.03
C PRO A 37 -3.57 -1.91 7.53
N PHE A 38 -2.90 -3.00 7.92
CA PHE A 38 -2.77 -3.37 9.33
C PHE A 38 -1.31 -3.57 9.70
N LEU A 39 -0.92 -3.05 10.88
CA LEU A 39 0.33 -3.39 11.54
C LEU A 39 0.08 -4.51 12.53
N ILE A 40 0.81 -5.60 12.38
CA ILE A 40 0.80 -6.74 13.28
C ILE A 40 2.14 -6.76 14.02
N ILE A 41 2.08 -6.63 15.34
CA ILE A 41 3.25 -6.66 16.22
C ILE A 41 3.28 -8.01 16.93
N THR A 42 4.34 -8.77 16.70
CA THR A 42 4.63 -10.01 17.41
C THR A 42 5.79 -9.79 18.40
N GLY A 43 6.27 -10.86 19.07
CA GLY A 43 7.46 -10.75 19.92
C GLY A 43 8.76 -10.53 19.14
N GLN A 44 8.76 -10.76 17.83
CA GLN A 44 9.96 -10.73 16.98
C GLN A 44 9.82 -9.89 15.73
N ASP A 45 8.59 -9.67 15.24
CA ASP A 45 8.33 -9.05 13.95
C ASP A 45 7.35 -7.88 14.05
N TYR A 46 7.59 -6.88 13.19
CA TYR A 46 6.64 -5.85 12.79
C TYR A 46 6.21 -6.16 11.36
N ILE A 47 4.97 -6.58 11.19
CA ILE A 47 4.45 -7.07 9.91
C ILE A 47 3.38 -6.11 9.41
N LEU A 48 3.50 -5.65 8.17
CA LEU A 48 2.38 -4.98 7.48
C LEU A 48 1.57 -6.01 6.69
N LEU A 49 0.26 -5.92 6.83
CA LEU A 49 -0.69 -6.53 5.91
C LEU A 49 -1.20 -5.44 4.99
N ASP A 50 -0.78 -5.48 3.73
CA ASP A 50 -0.90 -4.44 2.71
C ASP A 50 -0.16 -3.13 3.07
N ALA A 51 -0.01 -2.24 2.11
CA ALA A 51 0.67 -0.96 2.29
C ALA A 51 -0.18 0.25 1.91
N GLY A 52 -1.41 0.03 1.45
CA GLY A 52 -2.33 1.10 1.09
C GLY A 52 -2.03 1.74 -0.27
N ILE A 53 -2.69 2.87 -0.52
CA ILE A 53 -2.55 3.62 -1.77
C ILE A 53 -1.39 4.63 -1.73
N GLY A 54 -0.75 4.80 -0.57
CA GLY A 54 0.30 5.82 -0.39
C GLY A 54 -0.26 7.24 -0.35
N TRP A 55 -1.46 7.43 0.19
CA TRP A 55 -2.08 8.74 0.32
C TRP A 55 -1.19 9.68 1.11
N LYS A 56 -0.93 10.88 0.56
CA LYS A 56 -0.10 11.91 1.20
C LYS A 56 -0.95 13.01 1.82
N GLN A 57 -0.64 13.33 3.06
CA GLN A 57 -1.10 14.53 3.74
C GLN A 57 0.12 15.36 4.14
N ASN A 58 0.15 16.64 3.78
CA ASN A 58 1.31 17.52 4.03
C ASN A 58 2.63 16.90 3.53
N ASN A 59 2.63 16.38 2.32
CA ASN A 59 3.77 15.71 1.66
C ASN A 59 4.29 14.41 2.33
N THR A 60 3.61 13.93 3.38
CA THR A 60 3.97 12.69 4.07
C THR A 60 2.89 11.64 3.83
N GLN A 61 3.29 10.42 3.51
CA GLN A 61 2.32 9.32 3.39
C GLN A 61 1.63 9.08 4.74
N LYS A 62 0.32 8.91 4.71
CA LYS A 62 -0.50 8.74 5.90
C LYS A 62 -0.08 7.54 6.75
N ILE A 63 0.35 6.46 6.09
CA ILE A 63 0.84 5.26 6.77
C ILE A 63 2.05 5.57 7.68
N PHE A 64 2.95 6.47 7.28
CA PHE A 64 4.10 6.86 8.11
C PHE A 64 3.69 7.63 9.36
N GLN A 65 2.70 8.51 9.23
CA GLN A 65 2.16 9.22 10.39
C GLN A 65 1.59 8.24 11.42
N GLN A 66 0.84 7.25 10.96
CA GLN A 66 0.22 6.25 11.82
C GLN A 66 1.21 5.25 12.43
N LEU A 67 2.27 4.90 11.69
CA LEU A 67 3.38 4.14 12.26
C LEU A 67 4.07 4.92 13.36
N ALA A 68 4.32 6.23 13.16
CA ALA A 68 4.92 7.09 14.17
C ALA A 68 4.02 7.22 15.41
N GLU A 69 2.70 7.33 15.25
CA GLU A 69 1.73 7.29 16.36
C GLU A 69 1.79 5.97 17.14
N ALA A 70 2.08 4.87 16.46
CA ALA A 70 2.30 3.56 17.09
C ALA A 70 3.72 3.40 17.69
N GLY A 71 4.61 4.40 17.55
CA GLY A 71 5.99 4.37 18.00
C GLY A 71 6.92 3.51 17.13
N ILE A 72 6.54 3.24 15.89
CA ILE A 72 7.27 2.37 14.96
C ILE A 72 7.81 3.21 13.80
N LYS A 73 9.08 2.99 13.45
CA LYS A 73 9.70 3.59 12.26
C LYS A 73 9.54 2.67 11.04
N PRO A 74 9.47 3.20 9.82
CA PRO A 74 9.38 2.39 8.60
C PRO A 74 10.48 1.32 8.47
N GLU A 75 11.70 1.64 8.91
CA GLU A 75 12.86 0.75 8.84
C GLU A 75 12.75 -0.45 9.80
N GLN A 76 11.85 -0.40 10.77
CA GLN A 76 11.59 -1.48 11.73
C GLN A 76 10.61 -2.52 11.17
N ILE A 77 9.90 -2.21 10.10
CA ILE A 77 9.01 -3.17 9.45
C ILE A 77 9.87 -4.31 8.88
N SER A 78 9.64 -5.52 9.39
CA SER A 78 10.45 -6.69 9.04
C SER A 78 9.84 -7.50 7.89
N LYS A 79 8.52 -7.48 7.78
CA LYS A 79 7.77 -8.23 6.75
C LYS A 79 6.59 -7.44 6.24
N ILE A 80 6.28 -7.64 4.95
CA ILE A 80 5.06 -7.12 4.32
C ILE A 80 4.40 -8.28 3.59
N LEU A 81 3.14 -8.51 3.90
CA LEU A 81 2.31 -9.53 3.27
C LEU A 81 1.25 -8.82 2.43
N LEU A 82 1.24 -9.08 1.12
CA LEU A 82 0.28 -8.49 0.20
C LEU A 82 -0.91 -9.43 0.00
N SER A 83 -2.10 -8.93 0.33
CA SER A 83 -3.35 -9.69 0.17
C SER A 83 -3.68 -9.92 -1.31
N HIS A 84 -3.49 -8.88 -2.13
CA HIS A 84 -3.56 -8.90 -3.58
C HIS A 84 -2.85 -7.65 -4.16
N LEU A 85 -2.79 -7.51 -5.49
CA LEU A 85 -1.87 -6.59 -6.15
C LEU A 85 -2.56 -5.38 -6.80
N HIS A 86 -3.77 -5.01 -6.38
CA HIS A 86 -4.36 -3.74 -6.77
C HIS A 86 -3.56 -2.56 -6.19
N LYS A 87 -3.58 -1.43 -6.89
CA LYS A 87 -2.78 -0.25 -6.53
C LYS A 87 -3.07 0.31 -5.15
N ASP A 88 -4.28 0.16 -4.64
CA ASP A 88 -4.68 0.58 -3.29
C ASP A 88 -4.14 -0.32 -2.17
N HIS A 89 -3.43 -1.40 -2.51
CA HIS A 89 -2.73 -2.28 -1.59
C HIS A 89 -1.20 -2.18 -1.71
N ILE A 90 -0.69 -1.81 -2.89
CA ILE A 90 0.76 -1.84 -3.16
C ILE A 90 1.40 -0.46 -3.32
N SER A 91 0.65 0.61 -3.64
CA SER A 91 1.26 1.90 -3.98
C SER A 91 1.96 2.55 -2.79
N GLY A 92 1.53 2.26 -1.56
CA GLY A 92 2.23 2.70 -0.35
C GLY A 92 3.57 2.04 -0.09
N LEU A 93 3.96 1.02 -0.88
CA LEU A 93 5.30 0.39 -0.78
C LEU A 93 6.42 1.28 -1.31
N VAL A 94 6.09 2.25 -2.16
CA VAL A 94 7.09 3.03 -2.89
C VAL A 94 6.89 4.53 -2.71
N ASN A 95 7.99 5.26 -2.82
CA ASN A 95 8.01 6.68 -3.07
C ASN A 95 8.52 6.92 -4.50
N ARG A 96 7.77 7.69 -5.29
CA ARG A 96 8.22 8.13 -6.62
C ARG A 96 9.06 9.40 -6.46
N THR A 97 10.27 9.37 -6.96
CA THR A 97 11.20 10.50 -7.01
C THR A 97 11.49 10.88 -8.46
N PRO A 98 12.09 12.06 -8.72
CA PRO A 98 12.53 12.42 -10.09
C PRO A 98 13.53 11.40 -10.69
N GLU A 99 14.29 10.72 -9.84
CA GLU A 99 15.30 9.72 -10.21
C GLU A 99 14.72 8.32 -10.42
N GLY A 100 13.46 8.08 -9.98
CA GLY A 100 12.81 6.78 -10.10
C GLY A 100 11.91 6.42 -8.91
N MET A 101 11.98 5.17 -8.47
CA MET A 101 11.22 4.68 -7.32
C MET A 101 12.15 4.19 -6.22
N GLU A 102 11.73 4.42 -4.98
CA GLU A 102 12.42 3.95 -3.76
C GLU A 102 11.44 3.16 -2.89
N LEU A 103 11.94 2.13 -2.19
CA LEU A 103 11.12 1.41 -1.21
C LEU A 103 10.90 2.25 0.04
N ASN A 104 9.65 2.31 0.49
CA ASN A 104 9.28 2.97 1.74
C ASN A 104 9.66 2.17 2.99
N PHE A 105 9.86 0.87 2.84
CA PHE A 105 10.19 -0.07 3.92
C PHE A 105 11.42 -0.89 3.54
N PRO A 106 12.62 -0.26 3.53
CA PRO A 106 13.82 -0.88 2.95
C PRO A 106 14.32 -2.10 3.73
N GLY A 107 13.94 -2.23 5.02
CA GLY A 107 14.29 -3.39 5.86
C GLY A 107 13.32 -4.57 5.74
N ALA A 108 12.21 -4.40 5.04
CA ALA A 108 11.15 -5.41 5.01
C ALA A 108 11.36 -6.47 3.92
N GLN A 109 11.16 -7.74 4.27
CA GLN A 109 10.93 -8.78 3.28
C GLN A 109 9.49 -8.71 2.81
N ILE A 110 9.28 -8.42 1.52
CA ILE A 110 7.96 -8.36 0.90
C ILE A 110 7.60 -9.74 0.36
N TYR A 111 6.38 -10.20 0.66
CA TYR A 111 5.83 -11.48 0.18
C TYR A 111 4.60 -11.20 -0.67
N LEU A 112 4.58 -11.76 -1.86
CA LEU A 112 3.43 -11.73 -2.75
C LEU A 112 3.21 -13.12 -3.40
N GLN A 113 1.97 -13.43 -3.67
CA GLN A 113 1.59 -14.72 -4.21
C GLN A 113 1.92 -14.77 -5.72
N GLU A 114 2.68 -15.79 -6.15
CA GLU A 114 3.15 -15.93 -7.52
C GLU A 114 2.02 -15.96 -8.55
N ARG A 115 0.93 -16.66 -8.24
CA ARG A 115 -0.24 -16.74 -9.15
C ARG A 115 -0.91 -15.40 -9.34
N GLU A 116 -1.03 -14.60 -8.26
CA GLU A 116 -1.59 -13.25 -8.31
C GLU A 116 -0.66 -12.31 -9.12
N TYR A 117 0.66 -12.44 -8.94
CA TYR A 117 1.63 -11.70 -9.73
C TYR A 117 1.50 -11.99 -11.23
N ASN A 118 1.47 -13.26 -11.60
CA ASN A 118 1.32 -13.67 -12.99
C ASN A 118 -0.01 -13.19 -13.59
N PHE A 119 -1.09 -13.23 -12.81
CA PHE A 119 -2.39 -12.69 -13.21
C PHE A 119 -2.33 -11.17 -13.40
N ALA A 120 -1.76 -10.44 -12.45
CA ALA A 120 -1.65 -8.98 -12.51
C ALA A 120 -0.88 -8.50 -13.75
N LEU A 121 0.17 -9.23 -14.17
CA LEU A 121 0.92 -8.91 -15.39
C LEU A 121 0.06 -8.97 -16.67
N THR A 122 -1.02 -9.73 -16.68
CA THR A 122 -1.96 -9.78 -17.82
C THR A 122 -2.86 -8.56 -17.89
N LYS A 123 -2.89 -7.71 -16.86
CA LYS A 123 -3.84 -6.58 -16.70
C LYS A 123 -3.28 -5.26 -17.24
N VAL A 124 -2.60 -5.30 -18.38
CA VAL A 124 -2.09 -4.11 -19.06
C VAL A 124 -3.22 -3.13 -19.36
N GLY A 125 -3.08 -1.87 -18.91
CA GLY A 125 -4.08 -0.83 -19.08
C GLY A 125 -5.28 -0.89 -18.15
N ALA A 126 -5.39 -1.91 -17.28
CA ALA A 126 -6.45 -1.98 -16.29
C ALA A 126 -6.21 -0.96 -15.16
N PRO A 127 -7.17 -0.08 -14.84
CA PRO A 127 -6.95 1.04 -13.92
C PRO A 127 -6.73 0.63 -12.45
N SER A 128 -7.02 -0.63 -12.12
CA SER A 128 -6.79 -1.16 -10.77
C SER A 128 -5.35 -1.55 -10.50
N TYR A 129 -4.52 -1.72 -11.54
CA TYR A 129 -3.14 -2.18 -11.41
C TYR A 129 -2.16 -1.08 -11.81
N ASP A 130 -1.08 -0.92 -11.03
CA ASP A 130 0.11 -0.14 -11.39
C ASP A 130 1.26 -1.11 -11.69
N LEU A 131 1.43 -1.43 -12.98
CA LEU A 131 2.42 -2.43 -13.39
C LEU A 131 3.86 -1.96 -13.20
N ASP A 132 4.11 -0.65 -13.16
CA ASP A 132 5.46 -0.13 -12.93
C ASP A 132 5.87 -0.35 -11.48
N ILE A 133 4.96 -0.03 -10.53
CA ILE A 133 5.17 -0.35 -9.11
C ILE A 133 5.33 -1.86 -8.94
N LEU A 134 4.47 -2.65 -9.55
CA LEU A 134 4.51 -4.10 -9.41
C LEU A 134 5.84 -4.69 -9.87
N ARG A 135 6.34 -4.29 -11.05
CA ARG A 135 7.63 -4.73 -11.57
C ARG A 135 8.79 -4.31 -10.67
N PHE A 136 8.75 -3.09 -10.16
CA PHE A 136 9.77 -2.60 -9.22
C PHE A 136 9.76 -3.39 -7.92
N VAL A 137 8.59 -3.53 -7.29
CA VAL A 137 8.44 -4.22 -6.00
C VAL A 137 8.84 -5.70 -6.11
N THR A 138 8.52 -6.37 -7.23
CA THR A 138 8.86 -7.78 -7.42
C THR A 138 10.36 -8.04 -7.41
N GLN A 139 11.19 -7.09 -7.86
CA GLN A 139 12.65 -7.21 -7.80
C GLN A 139 13.18 -7.25 -6.35
N HIS A 140 12.37 -6.81 -5.38
CA HIS A 140 12.70 -6.74 -3.95
C HIS A 140 11.82 -7.68 -3.11
N SER A 141 11.09 -8.58 -3.75
CA SER A 141 10.08 -9.42 -3.12
C SER A 141 10.41 -10.91 -3.20
N LYS A 142 9.75 -11.67 -2.35
CA LYS A 142 9.70 -13.13 -2.43
C LYS A 142 8.34 -13.55 -2.98
N LEU A 143 8.35 -14.27 -4.10
CA LEU A 143 7.16 -14.96 -4.62
C LEU A 143 6.91 -16.23 -3.81
N VAL A 144 5.67 -16.47 -3.43
CA VAL A 144 5.23 -17.61 -2.64
C VAL A 144 4.00 -18.27 -3.27
#